data_8038b234d01c7a13c2303576005675c8
#
_entry.id   8038b234d01c7a13c2303576005675c8
#
_cell.length_a   1.000
_cell.length_b   1.000
_cell.length_c   1.000
_cell.angle_alpha   90.00
_cell.angle_beta   90.00
_cell.angle_gamma   90.00
#
_symmetry.space_group_name_H-M   'P 1'
#
loop_
_entity.id
_entity.type
_entity.pdbx_description
1 polymer ?
#
loop_
_entity_poly.entity_id
_entity_poly.type
_entity_poly.pdbx_seq_one_letter_code
_entity_poly.pdbx_strand_id
1 'polypeptide(L)'
;MNFKPHEYQSYCIQRVVEDPAVGLFLRPGLGKTVITLSAINILKYFRWQVQKVLVVAPKKVAEATWSKEAAKWDHLQHLRTATVLGSASKRIKALNTPADVYVINRENVDWLVDYYKQAWPFDMVVLDESTSFKNSQSKRFKAMKRVRRFIKKMVLLTGTPSSKGLIDLWAQVYLLDGGARLGETLSAYREHYFDPDQRSRTQIFSYKAKDGAENAVLTAISDICISMKAEDYLQLPDFIQHEIPVMLDAKAKKAYDQFERDLLLEVDEDVITAGTAGVLVGKLLQFCNGAVYSNEGNVVPVHDCKLEAFLELLEQLNGEHCLTFYGYQHDRDRILECLKKHRKDLRVRVYNGVEDEDAWNNGEVDVLLVHPASCAYGLNLQQGGSHVVWYGLNWSFELNDQGNCRLYRQGSPYDKVFVHYLIVQGCEDEDVMATIQDRADTHEAVMRALKARIRKVKEELA
;
A
#
# COMPACT_ATOMS: atom_id res chain seq x y z
N MET A 1 22.23 12.13 -13.19
CA MET A 1 22.15 13.06 -12.02
C MET A 1 23.19 12.67 -10.99
N ASN A 2 23.93 13.65 -10.43
CA ASN A 2 24.89 13.38 -9.37
C ASN A 2 24.13 13.10 -8.04
N PHE A 3 24.39 11.94 -7.43
CA PHE A 3 23.79 11.56 -6.14
C PHE A 3 24.61 12.11 -4.99
N LYS A 4 23.97 12.96 -4.20
CA LYS A 4 24.53 13.42 -2.92
C LYS A 4 23.63 12.85 -1.80
N PRO A 5 24.06 11.80 -1.11
CA PRO A 5 23.24 11.19 -0.07
C PRO A 5 23.08 12.12 1.13
N HIS A 6 21.88 12.17 1.68
CA HIS A 6 21.66 12.73 3.02
C HIS A 6 22.36 11.86 4.07
N GLU A 7 22.58 12.39 5.26
CA GLU A 7 23.24 11.66 6.36
C GLU A 7 22.55 10.32 6.67
N TYR A 8 21.22 10.34 6.76
CA TYR A 8 20.45 9.12 7.00
C TYR A 8 20.58 8.11 5.85
N GLN A 9 20.68 8.58 4.60
CA GLN A 9 20.87 7.68 3.44
C GLN A 9 22.26 7.06 3.50
N SER A 10 23.27 7.83 3.84
CA SER A 10 24.64 7.34 4.03
C SER A 10 24.69 6.28 5.12
N TYR A 11 24.02 6.53 6.26
CA TYR A 11 23.88 5.56 7.35
C TYR A 11 23.17 4.28 6.88
N CYS A 12 22.02 4.39 6.17
CA CYS A 12 21.32 3.22 5.65
C CYS A 12 22.14 2.44 4.62
N ILE A 13 22.87 3.13 3.73
CA ILE A 13 23.80 2.48 2.78
C ILE A 13 24.86 1.69 3.54
N GLN A 14 25.50 2.30 4.55
CA GLN A 14 26.50 1.65 5.37
C GLN A 14 25.94 0.39 6.04
N ARG A 15 24.75 0.47 6.65
CA ARG A 15 24.09 -0.67 7.29
C ARG A 15 23.80 -1.81 6.31
N VAL A 16 23.32 -1.52 5.09
CA VAL A 16 23.13 -2.56 4.06
C VAL A 16 24.46 -3.18 3.64
N VAL A 17 25.53 -2.40 3.58
CA VAL A 17 26.86 -2.90 3.21
C VAL A 17 27.47 -3.76 4.31
N GLU A 18 27.35 -3.38 5.56
CA GLU A 18 28.00 -4.04 6.70
C GLU A 18 27.19 -5.24 7.20
N ASP A 19 25.90 -5.10 7.38
CA ASP A 19 25.07 -6.12 8.01
C ASP A 19 24.69 -7.25 7.04
N PRO A 20 24.64 -8.50 7.48
CA PRO A 20 24.19 -9.64 6.67
C PRO A 20 22.68 -9.59 6.41
N ALA A 21 21.92 -8.93 7.27
CA ALA A 21 20.47 -8.77 7.14
C ALA A 21 20.03 -7.45 7.74
N VAL A 22 19.20 -6.67 7.01
CA VAL A 22 18.69 -5.38 7.49
C VAL A 22 17.30 -5.10 6.96
N GLY A 23 16.42 -4.57 7.82
CA GLY A 23 15.13 -4.00 7.47
C GLY A 23 15.22 -2.49 7.38
N LEU A 24 14.97 -1.92 6.21
CA LEU A 24 14.83 -0.48 6.01
C LEU A 24 13.34 -0.12 6.01
N PHE A 25 12.83 0.24 7.17
CA PHE A 25 11.44 0.63 7.40
C PHE A 25 11.32 2.16 7.26
N LEU A 26 11.54 2.61 6.04
CA LEU A 26 11.59 4.02 5.69
C LEU A 26 10.31 4.43 4.97
N ARG A 27 9.70 5.55 5.37
CA ARG A 27 8.51 6.08 4.69
C ARG A 27 8.74 6.29 3.19
N PRO A 28 7.67 6.30 2.38
CA PRO A 28 7.75 6.68 0.97
C PRO A 28 8.48 8.03 0.80
N GLY A 29 9.31 8.14 -0.24
CA GLY A 29 10.08 9.36 -0.49
C GLY A 29 11.51 9.37 0.09
N LEU A 30 11.83 8.58 1.10
CA LEU A 30 13.17 8.52 1.72
C LEU A 30 14.26 7.84 0.86
N GLY A 31 13.97 7.48 -0.40
CA GLY A 31 14.97 6.99 -1.34
C GLY A 31 15.42 5.54 -1.12
N LYS A 32 14.53 4.65 -0.62
CA LYS A 32 14.85 3.22 -0.41
C LYS A 32 15.55 2.57 -1.59
N THR A 33 15.09 2.85 -2.81
CA THR A 33 15.63 2.25 -4.04
C THR A 33 17.06 2.71 -4.31
N VAL A 34 17.34 4.02 -4.29
CA VAL A 34 18.70 4.55 -4.53
C VAL A 34 19.67 4.14 -3.42
N ILE A 35 19.24 4.12 -2.15
CA ILE A 35 20.01 3.60 -1.02
C ILE A 35 20.45 2.16 -1.29
N THR A 36 19.50 1.31 -1.66
CA THR A 36 19.77 -0.11 -1.90
C THR A 36 20.65 -0.33 -3.12
N LEU A 37 20.41 0.37 -4.24
CA LEU A 37 21.23 0.28 -5.44
C LEU A 37 22.65 0.79 -5.18
N SER A 38 22.83 1.86 -4.40
CA SER A 38 24.15 2.36 -4.00
C SER A 38 24.91 1.34 -3.14
N ALA A 39 24.21 0.68 -2.21
CA ALA A 39 24.80 -0.39 -1.41
C ALA A 39 25.18 -1.62 -2.28
N ILE A 40 24.32 -2.01 -3.24
CA ILE A 40 24.60 -3.08 -4.21
C ILE A 40 25.86 -2.74 -5.02
N ASN A 41 25.97 -1.51 -5.48
CA ASN A 41 27.15 -1.03 -6.21
C ASN A 41 28.43 -1.20 -5.40
N ILE A 42 28.42 -0.77 -4.12
CA ILE A 42 29.55 -0.92 -3.21
C ILE A 42 29.88 -2.41 -2.97
N LEU A 43 28.89 -3.21 -2.64
CA LEU A 43 29.06 -4.64 -2.35
C LEU A 43 29.63 -5.42 -3.55
N LYS A 44 29.20 -5.06 -4.75
CA LYS A 44 29.58 -5.78 -5.97
C LYS A 44 30.92 -5.33 -6.54
N TYR A 45 31.10 -4.04 -6.73
CA TYR A 45 32.23 -3.48 -7.49
C TYR A 45 33.40 -3.01 -6.65
N PHE A 46 33.16 -2.71 -5.37
CA PHE A 46 34.22 -2.23 -4.47
C PHE A 46 34.60 -3.26 -3.40
N ARG A 47 33.62 -4.06 -2.90
CA ARG A 47 33.90 -5.06 -1.85
C ARG A 47 33.93 -6.51 -2.37
N TRP A 48 33.42 -6.79 -3.56
CA TRP A 48 33.39 -8.12 -4.20
C TRP A 48 32.67 -9.19 -3.37
N GLN A 49 31.73 -8.76 -2.53
CA GLN A 49 31.00 -9.64 -1.58
C GLN A 49 29.75 -10.26 -2.20
N VAL A 50 29.19 -9.61 -3.25
CA VAL A 50 27.93 -10.01 -3.89
C VAL A 50 28.15 -10.11 -5.42
N GLN A 51 27.63 -11.18 -6.02
CA GLN A 51 27.73 -11.42 -7.45
C GLN A 51 26.40 -11.21 -8.17
N LYS A 52 25.32 -11.84 -7.69
CA LYS A 52 23.98 -11.74 -8.27
C LYS A 52 22.97 -11.28 -7.22
N VAL A 53 22.23 -10.25 -7.56
CA VAL A 53 21.20 -9.68 -6.70
C VAL A 53 19.82 -9.98 -7.25
N LEU A 54 18.92 -10.46 -6.41
CA LEU A 54 17.51 -10.59 -6.72
C LEU A 54 16.74 -9.50 -5.99
N VAL A 55 15.93 -8.74 -6.71
CA VAL A 55 14.93 -7.84 -6.16
C VAL A 55 13.55 -8.43 -6.39
N VAL A 56 12.80 -8.64 -5.33
CA VAL A 56 11.41 -9.07 -5.36
C VAL A 56 10.53 -7.87 -5.07
N ALA A 57 9.72 -7.45 -6.03
CA ALA A 57 8.92 -6.24 -5.93
C ALA A 57 7.47 -6.46 -6.40
N PRO A 58 6.55 -5.54 -6.12
CA PRO A 58 5.25 -5.51 -6.80
C PRO A 58 5.42 -5.41 -8.32
N LYS A 59 4.48 -5.98 -9.08
CA LYS A 59 4.62 -6.11 -10.55
C LYS A 59 4.97 -4.80 -11.24
N LYS A 60 4.25 -3.71 -10.96
CA LYS A 60 4.51 -2.40 -11.59
C LYS A 60 5.88 -1.81 -11.23
N VAL A 61 6.33 -1.99 -10.00
CA VAL A 61 7.68 -1.59 -9.56
C VAL A 61 8.75 -2.44 -10.26
N ALA A 62 8.49 -3.74 -10.40
CA ALA A 62 9.40 -4.65 -11.10
C ALA A 62 9.51 -4.35 -12.60
N GLU A 63 8.48 -3.78 -13.22
CA GLU A 63 8.46 -3.43 -14.64
C GLU A 63 9.46 -2.32 -15.00
N ALA A 64 9.59 -1.29 -14.15
CA ALA A 64 10.34 -0.10 -14.54
C ALA A 64 11.11 0.62 -13.41
N THR A 65 10.63 0.62 -12.16
CA THR A 65 11.15 1.52 -11.11
C THR A 65 12.64 1.30 -10.85
N TRP A 66 13.07 0.07 -10.67
CA TRP A 66 14.46 -0.27 -10.36
C TRP A 66 15.42 0.05 -11.52
N SER A 67 15.04 -0.22 -12.75
CA SER A 67 15.85 0.09 -13.93
C SER A 67 15.92 1.60 -14.22
N LYS A 68 14.79 2.31 -14.08
CA LYS A 68 14.76 3.77 -14.24
C LYS A 68 15.62 4.45 -13.17
N GLU A 69 15.53 3.98 -11.91
CA GLU A 69 16.30 4.56 -10.82
C GLU A 69 17.81 4.29 -11.01
N ALA A 70 18.22 3.10 -11.46
CA ALA A 70 19.61 2.82 -11.80
C ALA A 70 20.12 3.73 -12.92
N ALA A 71 19.34 3.96 -13.97
CA ALA A 71 19.71 4.83 -15.09
C ALA A 71 19.78 6.32 -14.72
N LYS A 72 19.00 6.75 -13.73
CA LYS A 72 18.90 8.14 -13.28
C LYS A 72 20.20 8.68 -12.65
N TRP A 73 20.89 7.85 -11.87
CA TRP A 73 22.03 8.27 -11.05
C TRP A 73 23.37 7.92 -11.70
N ASP A 74 24.27 8.88 -11.88
CA ASP A 74 25.54 8.73 -12.60
C ASP A 74 26.39 7.58 -12.05
N HIS A 75 26.44 7.39 -10.71
CA HIS A 75 27.20 6.33 -10.07
C HIS A 75 26.58 4.92 -10.20
N LEU A 76 25.37 4.79 -10.75
CA LEU A 76 24.65 3.54 -10.91
C LEU A 76 24.43 3.13 -12.38
N GLN A 77 24.73 3.99 -13.36
CA GLN A 77 24.44 3.75 -14.78
C GLN A 77 25.10 2.49 -15.35
N HIS A 78 26.20 2.04 -14.76
CA HIS A 78 26.89 0.81 -15.18
C HIS A 78 26.23 -0.47 -14.65
N LEU A 79 25.29 -0.37 -13.70
CA LEU A 79 24.54 -1.52 -13.19
C LEU A 79 23.58 -2.05 -14.25
N ARG A 80 23.77 -3.29 -14.64
CA ARG A 80 22.89 -3.97 -15.60
C ARG A 80 21.72 -4.59 -14.85
N THR A 81 20.51 -4.20 -15.23
CA THR A 81 19.27 -4.73 -14.66
C THR A 81 18.56 -5.65 -15.64
N ALA A 82 18.00 -6.77 -15.17
CA ALA A 82 17.18 -7.68 -15.96
C ALA A 82 15.80 -7.82 -15.32
N THR A 83 14.75 -7.53 -16.09
CA THR A 83 13.34 -7.64 -15.65
C THR A 83 12.82 -9.04 -15.94
N VAL A 84 12.52 -9.81 -14.87
CA VAL A 84 12.13 -11.23 -14.92
C VAL A 84 10.61 -11.33 -14.84
N LEU A 85 9.93 -10.98 -15.93
CA LEU A 85 8.45 -10.89 -16.00
C LEU A 85 7.88 -11.63 -17.21
N GLY A 86 6.55 -11.76 -17.26
CA GLY A 86 5.81 -12.36 -18.36
C GLY A 86 5.72 -13.89 -18.29
N SER A 87 5.69 -14.56 -19.44
CA SER A 87 5.61 -16.02 -19.54
C SER A 87 6.87 -16.71 -18.97
N ALA A 88 6.79 -18.00 -18.63
CA ALA A 88 7.93 -18.76 -18.12
C ALA A 88 9.14 -18.69 -19.06
N SER A 89 8.93 -18.80 -20.38
CA SER A 89 10.00 -18.68 -21.38
C SER A 89 10.68 -17.31 -21.38
N LYS A 90 9.91 -16.21 -21.26
CA LYS A 90 10.47 -14.86 -21.16
C LYS A 90 11.28 -14.69 -19.88
N ARG A 91 10.77 -15.21 -18.75
CA ARG A 91 11.49 -15.17 -17.46
C ARG A 91 12.82 -15.94 -17.52
N ILE A 92 12.81 -17.15 -18.09
CA ILE A 92 14.04 -17.95 -18.26
C ILE A 92 15.06 -17.22 -19.15
N LYS A 93 14.60 -16.62 -20.25
CA LYS A 93 15.47 -15.80 -21.11
C LYS A 93 16.10 -14.63 -20.32
N ALA A 94 15.32 -13.92 -19.52
CA ALA A 94 15.82 -12.83 -18.70
C ALA A 94 16.81 -13.30 -17.61
N LEU A 95 16.57 -14.46 -16.98
CA LEU A 95 17.48 -15.05 -15.99
C LEU A 95 18.82 -15.49 -16.60
N ASN A 96 18.83 -15.88 -17.87
CA ASN A 96 20.04 -16.26 -18.62
C ASN A 96 20.77 -15.05 -19.23
N THR A 97 20.17 -13.86 -19.20
CA THR A 97 20.83 -12.62 -19.63
C THR A 97 21.77 -12.15 -18.52
N PRO A 98 23.06 -11.89 -18.82
CA PRO A 98 23.99 -11.40 -17.82
C PRO A 98 23.56 -10.04 -17.26
N ALA A 99 23.23 -9.99 -15.97
CA ALA A 99 22.87 -8.78 -15.27
C ALA A 99 23.42 -8.79 -13.82
N ASP A 100 23.44 -7.63 -13.20
CA ASP A 100 23.89 -7.43 -11.83
C ASP A 100 22.71 -7.54 -10.85
N VAL A 101 21.55 -7.01 -11.29
CA VAL A 101 20.30 -7.00 -10.52
C VAL A 101 19.18 -7.60 -11.36
N TYR A 102 18.58 -8.66 -10.87
CA TYR A 102 17.41 -9.29 -11.46
C TYR A 102 16.16 -8.88 -10.68
N VAL A 103 15.17 -8.33 -11.35
CA VAL A 103 13.94 -7.83 -10.72
C VAL A 103 12.76 -8.71 -11.11
N ILE A 104 12.11 -9.33 -10.13
CA ILE A 104 10.97 -10.22 -10.33
C ILE A 104 9.76 -9.73 -9.53
N ASN A 105 8.56 -9.99 -10.01
CA ASN A 105 7.37 -9.71 -9.23
C ASN A 105 7.12 -10.80 -8.16
N ARG A 106 6.60 -10.37 -7.01
CA ARG A 106 6.39 -11.20 -5.82
C ARG A 106 5.52 -12.43 -6.06
N GLU A 107 4.62 -12.40 -7.04
CA GLU A 107 3.75 -13.52 -7.40
C GLU A 107 4.50 -14.68 -8.06
N ASN A 108 5.68 -14.41 -8.63
CA ASN A 108 6.51 -15.40 -9.31
C ASN A 108 7.66 -15.95 -8.44
N VAL A 109 7.75 -15.56 -7.17
CA VAL A 109 8.82 -16.03 -6.26
C VAL A 109 8.79 -17.54 -6.07
N ASP A 110 7.61 -18.12 -5.87
CA ASP A 110 7.46 -19.58 -5.70
C ASP A 110 7.95 -20.33 -6.93
N TRP A 111 7.53 -19.90 -8.14
CA TRP A 111 8.04 -20.42 -9.38
C TRP A 111 9.58 -20.31 -9.50
N LEU A 112 10.18 -19.19 -9.13
CA LEU A 112 11.61 -18.98 -9.21
C LEU A 112 12.38 -19.93 -8.28
N VAL A 113 11.89 -20.11 -7.07
CA VAL A 113 12.46 -21.04 -6.08
C VAL A 113 12.36 -22.48 -6.58
N ASP A 114 11.23 -22.86 -7.17
CA ASP A 114 11.05 -24.20 -7.74
C ASP A 114 11.90 -24.43 -8.99
N TYR A 115 12.17 -23.38 -9.77
CA TYR A 115 13.05 -23.44 -10.93
C TYR A 115 14.51 -23.73 -10.55
N TYR A 116 15.05 -23.01 -9.56
CA TYR A 116 16.45 -23.18 -9.15
C TYR A 116 16.66 -24.23 -8.09
N LYS A 117 15.70 -24.46 -7.23
CA LYS A 117 15.80 -25.41 -6.08
C LYS A 117 17.07 -25.15 -5.25
N GLN A 118 17.97 -26.17 -5.21
CA GLN A 118 19.25 -26.07 -4.48
C GLN A 118 20.33 -25.30 -5.23
N ALA A 119 20.17 -25.11 -6.55
CA ALA A 119 21.09 -24.33 -7.39
C ALA A 119 20.81 -22.81 -7.34
N TRP A 120 20.31 -22.32 -6.22
CA TRP A 120 19.97 -20.91 -6.00
C TRP A 120 21.17 -19.99 -6.26
N PRO A 121 21.12 -19.08 -7.27
CA PRO A 121 22.29 -18.34 -7.71
C PRO A 121 22.43 -16.95 -7.07
N PHE A 122 21.41 -16.48 -6.30
CA PHE A 122 21.38 -15.12 -5.78
C PHE A 122 21.94 -15.09 -4.36
N ASP A 123 23.05 -14.42 -4.18
CA ASP A 123 23.71 -14.26 -2.89
C ASP A 123 23.21 -13.03 -2.11
N MET A 124 22.51 -12.11 -2.78
CA MET A 124 21.76 -11.03 -2.14
C MET A 124 20.32 -11.02 -2.61
N VAL A 125 19.37 -10.85 -1.68
CA VAL A 125 17.94 -10.71 -1.96
C VAL A 125 17.40 -9.45 -1.28
N VAL A 126 16.66 -8.67 -2.06
CA VAL A 126 15.93 -7.48 -1.61
C VAL A 126 14.44 -7.74 -1.76
N LEU A 127 13.68 -7.63 -0.68
CA LEU A 127 12.22 -7.71 -0.70
C LEU A 127 11.65 -6.29 -0.63
N ASP A 128 11.24 -5.78 -1.76
CA ASP A 128 10.58 -4.47 -1.87
C ASP A 128 9.09 -4.62 -1.55
N GLU A 129 8.57 -3.72 -0.73
CA GLU A 129 7.28 -3.84 -0.05
C GLU A 129 7.15 -5.17 0.71
N SER A 130 8.06 -5.36 1.68
CA SER A 130 8.18 -6.60 2.48
C SER A 130 6.92 -6.97 3.26
N THR A 131 6.01 -6.04 3.51
CA THR A 131 4.66 -6.30 4.05
C THR A 131 3.90 -7.35 3.26
N SER A 132 4.21 -7.54 1.99
CA SER A 132 3.64 -8.62 1.19
C SER A 132 4.03 -10.03 1.69
N PHE A 133 5.05 -10.15 2.54
CA PHE A 133 5.53 -11.41 3.15
C PHE A 133 5.07 -11.60 4.59
N LYS A 134 4.23 -10.72 5.14
CA LYS A 134 3.74 -10.77 6.53
C LYS A 134 2.95 -12.03 6.89
N ASN A 135 2.34 -12.70 5.92
CA ASN A 135 1.63 -13.95 6.13
C ASN A 135 2.57 -15.15 5.97
N SER A 136 2.92 -15.78 7.10
CA SER A 136 3.79 -16.96 7.16
C SER A 136 3.22 -18.20 6.44
N GLN A 137 1.92 -18.25 6.18
CA GLN A 137 1.28 -19.35 5.44
C GLN A 137 1.30 -19.13 3.93
N SER A 138 1.64 -17.92 3.47
CA SER A 138 1.67 -17.61 2.04
C SER A 138 2.73 -18.44 1.30
N LYS A 139 2.43 -18.80 0.05
CA LYS A 139 3.38 -19.53 -0.83
C LYS A 139 4.71 -18.79 -0.95
N ARG A 140 4.66 -17.47 -1.13
CA ARG A 140 5.86 -16.61 -1.28
C ARG A 140 6.75 -16.61 -0.03
N PHE A 141 6.18 -16.57 1.18
CA PHE A 141 6.95 -16.66 2.41
C PHE A 141 7.62 -18.03 2.53
N LYS A 142 6.85 -19.12 2.34
CA LYS A 142 7.37 -20.50 2.39
C LYS A 142 8.47 -20.72 1.36
N ALA A 143 8.32 -20.17 0.16
CA ALA A 143 9.34 -20.23 -0.90
C ALA A 143 10.63 -19.52 -0.47
N MET A 144 10.51 -18.27 0.02
CA MET A 144 11.67 -17.50 0.46
C MET A 144 12.39 -18.15 1.65
N LYS A 145 11.62 -18.71 2.61
CA LYS A 145 12.17 -19.48 3.74
C LYS A 145 13.02 -20.68 3.28
N ARG A 146 12.60 -21.39 2.21
CA ARG A 146 13.36 -22.55 1.67
C ARG A 146 14.76 -22.17 1.18
N VAL A 147 14.91 -20.99 0.57
CA VAL A 147 16.18 -20.54 -0.01
C VAL A 147 16.97 -19.60 0.90
N ARG A 148 16.41 -19.18 2.05
CA ARG A 148 17.05 -18.23 2.98
C ARG A 148 18.49 -18.60 3.34
N ARG A 149 18.77 -19.89 3.51
CA ARG A 149 20.10 -20.43 3.88
C ARG A 149 21.19 -20.19 2.81
N PHE A 150 20.79 -19.95 1.56
CA PHE A 150 21.71 -19.68 0.45
C PHE A 150 21.98 -18.18 0.25
N ILE A 151 21.26 -17.31 0.97
CA ILE A 151 21.30 -15.86 0.83
C ILE A 151 22.26 -15.29 1.85
N LYS A 152 23.33 -14.66 1.39
CA LYS A 152 24.34 -14.02 2.25
C LYS A 152 23.87 -12.66 2.78
N LYS A 153 23.16 -11.89 1.93
CA LYS A 153 22.65 -10.56 2.25
C LYS A 153 21.14 -10.50 2.03
N MET A 154 20.39 -10.13 3.07
CA MET A 154 18.93 -9.98 3.01
C MET A 154 18.52 -8.56 3.38
N VAL A 155 17.77 -7.90 2.49
CA VAL A 155 17.28 -6.54 2.73
C VAL A 155 15.77 -6.51 2.59
N LEU A 156 15.08 -5.96 3.59
CA LEU A 156 13.65 -5.70 3.53
C LEU A 156 13.40 -4.21 3.40
N LEU A 157 12.54 -3.83 2.47
CA LEU A 157 12.14 -2.45 2.24
C LEU A 157 10.63 -2.33 2.44
N THR A 158 10.21 -1.40 3.29
CA THR A 158 8.78 -1.03 3.43
C THR A 158 8.65 0.32 4.11
N GLY A 159 7.52 1.01 3.88
CA GLY A 159 7.13 2.21 4.63
C GLY A 159 6.27 1.90 5.85
N THR A 160 5.57 0.77 5.82
CA THR A 160 4.55 0.38 6.81
C THR A 160 4.73 -1.08 7.25
N PRO A 161 5.75 -1.40 8.06
CA PRO A 161 6.09 -2.80 8.39
C PRO A 161 5.00 -3.53 9.17
N SER A 162 4.18 -2.79 9.93
CA SER A 162 3.13 -3.31 10.82
C SER A 162 1.76 -2.77 10.43
N SER A 163 1.36 -2.91 9.17
CA SER A 163 0.12 -2.36 8.62
C SER A 163 -1.16 -2.85 9.31
N LYS A 164 -1.13 -4.05 9.90
CA LYS A 164 -2.22 -4.64 10.71
C LYS A 164 -1.81 -4.88 12.17
N GLY A 165 -0.84 -4.12 12.68
CA GLY A 165 -0.32 -4.28 14.04
C GLY A 165 0.95 -5.12 14.11
N LEU A 166 1.46 -5.27 15.34
CA LEU A 166 2.76 -5.91 15.63
C LEU A 166 2.87 -7.35 15.14
N ILE A 167 1.75 -8.06 14.98
CA ILE A 167 1.72 -9.46 14.53
C ILE A 167 2.30 -9.64 13.13
N ASP A 168 2.21 -8.60 12.28
CA ASP A 168 2.74 -8.59 10.92
C ASP A 168 4.27 -8.59 10.84
N LEU A 169 4.95 -8.22 11.93
CA LEU A 169 6.40 -8.12 11.97
C LEU A 169 7.10 -9.47 11.99
N TRP A 170 6.51 -10.47 12.67
CA TRP A 170 7.18 -11.75 12.88
C TRP A 170 7.69 -12.40 11.59
N ALA A 171 6.84 -12.52 10.59
CA ALA A 171 7.22 -13.19 9.34
C ALA A 171 8.30 -12.41 8.56
N GLN A 172 8.24 -11.10 8.59
CA GLN A 172 9.24 -10.24 7.95
C GLN A 172 10.60 -10.37 8.67
N VAL A 173 10.63 -10.21 9.99
CA VAL A 173 11.85 -10.33 10.80
C VAL A 173 12.42 -11.75 10.74
N TYR A 174 11.56 -12.78 10.72
CA TYR A 174 11.99 -14.15 10.53
C TYR A 174 12.81 -14.36 9.25
N LEU A 175 12.48 -13.68 8.15
CA LEU A 175 13.27 -13.75 6.91
C LEU A 175 14.64 -13.08 7.06
N LEU A 176 14.81 -12.13 7.96
CA LEU A 176 16.11 -11.52 8.25
C LEU A 176 17.00 -12.45 9.08
N ASP A 177 16.47 -12.98 10.19
CA ASP A 177 17.28 -13.61 11.25
C ASP A 177 16.94 -15.07 11.58
N GLY A 178 15.96 -15.67 10.91
CA GLY A 178 15.54 -17.05 11.14
C GLY A 178 14.78 -17.28 12.45
N GLY A 179 14.31 -16.20 13.11
CA GLY A 179 13.55 -16.24 14.35
C GLY A 179 14.39 -15.97 15.60
N ALA A 180 15.64 -15.49 15.45
CA ALA A 180 16.53 -15.25 16.58
C ALA A 180 15.99 -14.20 17.57
N ARG A 181 15.27 -13.17 17.06
CA ARG A 181 14.78 -12.05 17.90
C ARG A 181 13.32 -12.23 18.34
N LEU A 182 12.45 -12.63 17.43
CA LEU A 182 11.01 -12.69 17.70
C LEU A 182 10.49 -14.14 17.89
N GLY A 183 11.40 -15.10 18.00
CA GLY A 183 11.09 -16.51 18.20
C GLY A 183 11.00 -17.32 16.89
N GLU A 184 11.34 -18.61 16.98
CA GLU A 184 11.43 -19.52 15.82
C GLU A 184 10.09 -19.85 15.20
N THR A 185 8.99 -19.67 15.95
CA THR A 185 7.63 -19.95 15.50
C THR A 185 6.69 -18.78 15.76
N LEU A 186 5.69 -18.61 14.89
CA LEU A 186 4.63 -17.61 15.10
C LEU A 186 3.84 -17.88 16.40
N SER A 187 3.71 -19.16 16.81
CA SER A 187 3.04 -19.51 18.05
C SER A 187 3.81 -19.00 19.28
N ALA A 188 5.14 -19.19 19.32
CA ALA A 188 5.99 -18.66 20.38
C ALA A 188 5.95 -17.12 20.44
N TYR A 189 5.97 -16.45 19.29
CA TYR A 189 5.83 -15.00 19.21
C TYR A 189 4.49 -14.51 19.78
N ARG A 190 3.37 -15.20 19.41
CA ARG A 190 2.03 -14.88 19.93
C ARG A 190 1.93 -15.09 21.42
N GLU A 191 2.42 -16.22 21.93
CA GLU A 191 2.41 -16.53 23.36
C GLU A 191 3.20 -15.51 24.18
N HIS A 192 4.32 -15.05 23.66
CA HIS A 192 5.19 -14.11 24.36
C HIS A 192 4.63 -12.68 24.40
N TYR A 193 4.12 -12.17 23.26
CA TYR A 193 3.79 -10.76 23.11
C TYR A 193 2.28 -10.46 23.02
N PHE A 194 1.43 -11.48 22.96
CA PHE A 194 -0.01 -11.26 22.75
C PHE A 194 -0.86 -12.11 23.70
N ASP A 195 -2.06 -11.61 23.97
CA ASP A 195 -3.13 -12.36 24.62
C ASP A 195 -4.21 -12.71 23.58
N PRO A 196 -4.87 -13.88 23.71
CA PRO A 196 -6.06 -14.18 22.92
C PRO A 196 -7.17 -13.19 23.20
N ASP A 197 -7.71 -12.56 22.17
CA ASP A 197 -8.79 -11.57 22.29
C ASP A 197 -10.14 -12.22 21.96
N GLN A 198 -10.39 -12.58 20.71
CA GLN A 198 -11.61 -13.28 20.33
C GLN A 198 -11.32 -14.78 20.13
N ARG A 199 -12.07 -15.60 20.86
CA ARG A 199 -11.90 -17.06 20.79
C ARG A 199 -13.22 -17.80 20.86
N SER A 200 -13.32 -18.94 20.15
CA SER A 200 -14.29 -20.00 20.41
C SER A 200 -13.70 -21.04 21.35
N ARG A 201 -14.46 -22.10 21.64
CA ARG A 201 -13.93 -23.25 22.42
C ARG A 201 -12.72 -23.94 21.78
N THR A 202 -12.58 -23.84 20.46
CA THR A 202 -11.58 -24.59 19.68
C THR A 202 -10.62 -23.72 18.88
N GLN A 203 -10.89 -22.40 18.70
CA GLN A 203 -10.10 -21.56 17.83
C GLN A 203 -10.01 -20.11 18.38
N ILE A 204 -8.80 -19.53 18.26
CA ILE A 204 -8.55 -18.10 18.52
C ILE A 204 -8.64 -17.37 17.19
N PHE A 205 -9.50 -16.33 17.13
CA PHE A 205 -9.74 -15.54 15.93
C PHE A 205 -8.88 -14.27 15.89
N SER A 206 -8.64 -13.63 17.04
CA SER A 206 -7.82 -12.43 17.13
C SER A 206 -6.91 -12.46 18.37
N TYR A 207 -5.87 -11.63 18.31
CA TYR A 207 -4.87 -11.46 19.37
C TYR A 207 -4.70 -9.98 19.68
N LYS A 208 -4.66 -9.63 20.96
CA LYS A 208 -4.35 -8.28 21.44
C LYS A 208 -2.92 -8.25 21.96
N ALA A 209 -2.17 -7.20 21.63
CA ALA A 209 -0.84 -7.02 22.18
C ALA A 209 -0.91 -6.84 23.70
N LYS A 210 0.00 -7.48 24.43
CA LYS A 210 0.17 -7.31 25.88
C LYS A 210 0.68 -5.89 26.18
N ASP A 211 0.46 -5.43 27.40
CA ASP A 211 0.99 -4.15 27.84
C ASP A 211 2.53 -4.14 27.71
N GLY A 212 3.06 -3.11 27.06
CA GLY A 212 4.49 -2.97 26.80
C GLY A 212 5.04 -3.84 25.66
N ALA A 213 4.25 -4.69 25.02
CA ALA A 213 4.70 -5.57 23.93
C ALA A 213 5.26 -4.78 22.74
N GLU A 214 4.69 -3.62 22.42
CA GLU A 214 5.19 -2.79 21.32
C GLU A 214 6.63 -2.36 21.56
N ASN A 215 6.92 -1.79 22.71
CA ASN A 215 8.28 -1.36 23.08
C ASN A 215 9.25 -2.54 23.13
N ALA A 216 8.80 -3.70 23.64
CA ALA A 216 9.62 -4.90 23.72
C ALA A 216 9.99 -5.44 22.33
N VAL A 217 9.00 -5.53 21.41
CA VAL A 217 9.23 -5.97 20.03
C VAL A 217 10.13 -4.99 19.28
N LEU A 218 9.86 -3.68 19.35
CA LEU A 218 10.66 -2.66 18.67
C LEU A 218 12.10 -2.65 19.19
N THR A 219 12.29 -2.79 20.50
CA THR A 219 13.64 -2.92 21.09
C THR A 219 14.36 -4.16 20.60
N ALA A 220 13.67 -5.31 20.56
CA ALA A 220 14.26 -6.57 20.11
C ALA A 220 14.76 -6.54 18.67
N ILE A 221 14.14 -5.75 17.77
CA ILE A 221 14.52 -5.66 16.35
C ILE A 221 15.36 -4.42 16.01
N SER A 222 15.61 -3.54 16.96
CA SER A 222 16.25 -2.23 16.74
C SER A 222 17.66 -2.30 16.16
N ASP A 223 18.36 -3.40 16.39
CA ASP A 223 19.72 -3.65 15.88
C ASP A 223 19.75 -4.08 14.41
N ILE A 224 18.65 -4.65 13.87
CA ILE A 224 18.56 -5.10 12.47
C ILE A 224 17.51 -4.36 11.63
N CYS A 225 16.64 -3.58 12.27
CA CYS A 225 15.62 -2.81 11.58
C CYS A 225 15.80 -1.31 11.85
N ILE A 226 15.86 -0.54 10.78
CA ILE A 226 15.96 0.92 10.82
C ILE A 226 14.59 1.50 10.49
N SER A 227 14.00 2.24 11.42
CA SER A 227 12.73 2.95 11.21
C SER A 227 12.99 4.44 11.26
N MET A 228 12.54 5.16 10.21
CA MET A 228 12.71 6.62 10.13
C MET A 228 11.44 7.24 9.54
N LYS A 229 11.05 8.37 10.11
CA LYS A 229 9.99 9.21 9.57
C LYS A 229 10.59 10.23 8.60
N ALA A 230 9.86 10.52 7.53
CA ALA A 230 10.32 11.47 6.52
C ALA A 230 10.43 12.90 7.09
N GLU A 231 9.52 13.25 7.98
CA GLU A 231 9.43 14.55 8.63
C GLU A 231 10.69 14.91 9.47
N ASP A 232 11.39 13.88 9.96
CA ASP A 232 12.60 14.08 10.79
C ASP A 232 13.85 14.46 9.97
N TYR A 233 13.83 14.22 8.64
CA TYR A 233 15.04 14.30 7.80
C TYR A 233 14.87 15.10 6.52
N LEU A 234 13.63 15.39 6.09
CA LEU A 234 13.34 16.03 4.82
C LEU A 234 12.57 17.32 5.00
N GLN A 235 12.84 18.29 4.15
CA GLN A 235 11.94 19.41 3.93
C GLN A 235 10.78 18.92 3.05
N LEU A 236 9.68 18.59 3.70
CA LEU A 236 8.44 18.21 3.05
C LEU A 236 7.51 19.41 2.96
N PRO A 237 6.59 19.46 1.98
CA PRO A 237 5.51 20.43 1.98
C PRO A 237 4.68 20.35 3.28
N ASP A 238 3.96 21.40 3.62
CA ASP A 238 2.93 21.31 4.67
C ASP A 238 1.84 20.33 4.23
N PHE A 239 1.41 19.45 5.14
CA PHE A 239 0.38 18.45 4.87
C PHE A 239 -0.95 18.85 5.50
N ILE A 240 -1.92 19.22 4.67
CA ILE A 240 -3.21 19.77 5.11
C ILE A 240 -4.33 18.82 4.68
N GLN A 241 -5.11 18.34 5.63
CA GLN A 241 -6.25 17.46 5.37
C GLN A 241 -7.56 18.20 5.58
N HIS A 242 -8.48 18.03 4.64
CA HIS A 242 -9.82 18.58 4.68
C HIS A 242 -10.86 17.46 4.52
N GLU A 243 -11.75 17.33 5.46
CA GLU A 243 -12.96 16.53 5.33
C GLU A 243 -14.07 17.40 4.74
N ILE A 244 -14.58 17.00 3.59
CA ILE A 244 -15.66 17.69 2.89
C ILE A 244 -16.94 16.90 3.15
N PRO A 245 -17.85 17.41 4.00
CA PRO A 245 -19.09 16.73 4.31
C PRO A 245 -20.01 16.72 3.08
N VAL A 246 -20.49 15.55 2.69
CA VAL A 246 -21.46 15.36 1.62
C VAL A 246 -22.79 14.95 2.25
N MET A 247 -23.82 15.77 2.06
CA MET A 247 -25.15 15.48 2.56
C MET A 247 -25.96 14.75 1.49
N LEU A 248 -26.54 13.60 1.85
CA LEU A 248 -27.54 12.96 0.99
C LEU A 248 -28.84 13.78 1.04
N ASP A 249 -29.50 13.92 -0.10
CA ASP A 249 -30.86 14.44 -0.10
C ASP A 249 -31.82 13.49 0.65
N ALA A 250 -33.01 13.96 1.01
CA ALA A 250 -33.94 13.19 1.82
C ALA A 250 -34.35 11.85 1.17
N LYS A 251 -34.39 11.79 -0.16
CA LYS A 251 -34.72 10.57 -0.91
C LYS A 251 -33.56 9.58 -0.88
N ALA A 252 -32.36 10.06 -1.14
CA ALA A 252 -31.13 9.24 -1.10
C ALA A 252 -30.85 8.73 0.31
N LYS A 253 -31.04 9.57 1.33
CA LYS A 253 -30.86 9.16 2.74
C LYS A 253 -31.85 8.06 3.13
N LYS A 254 -33.12 8.22 2.80
CA LYS A 254 -34.14 7.19 3.05
C LYS A 254 -33.80 5.88 2.31
N ALA A 255 -33.33 5.98 1.07
CA ALA A 255 -32.91 4.82 0.30
C ALA A 255 -31.68 4.14 0.89
N TYR A 256 -30.69 4.91 1.40
CA TYR A 256 -29.53 4.37 2.10
C TYR A 256 -29.95 3.62 3.37
N ASP A 257 -30.77 4.23 4.22
CA ASP A 257 -31.21 3.64 5.48
C ASP A 257 -31.98 2.33 5.27
N GLN A 258 -32.82 2.28 4.21
CA GLN A 258 -33.51 1.06 3.83
C GLN A 258 -32.54 0.00 3.30
N PHE A 259 -31.61 0.39 2.43
CA PHE A 259 -30.62 -0.51 1.84
C PHE A 259 -29.69 -1.09 2.92
N GLU A 260 -29.22 -0.28 3.86
CA GLU A 260 -28.43 -0.72 5.01
C GLU A 260 -29.20 -1.72 5.86
N ARG A 261 -30.47 -1.40 6.18
CA ARG A 261 -31.35 -2.27 6.98
C ARG A 261 -31.55 -3.62 6.30
N ASP A 262 -31.86 -3.63 5.02
CA ASP A 262 -32.12 -4.86 4.27
C ASP A 262 -30.85 -5.75 4.23
N LEU A 263 -29.68 -5.15 3.99
CA LEU A 263 -28.40 -5.88 4.01
C LEU A 263 -28.07 -6.46 5.40
N LEU A 264 -28.35 -5.71 6.47
CA LEU A 264 -28.04 -6.14 7.84
C LEU A 264 -29.01 -7.21 8.36
N LEU A 265 -30.27 -7.22 7.89
CA LEU A 265 -31.26 -8.25 8.22
C LEU A 265 -30.99 -9.60 7.56
N GLU A 266 -30.32 -9.62 6.40
CA GLU A 266 -29.94 -10.87 5.72
C GLU A 266 -28.81 -11.62 6.45
N VAL A 267 -28.18 -11.02 7.48
CA VAL A 267 -26.99 -11.57 8.13
C VAL A 267 -27.28 -11.89 9.60
N ASP A 268 -26.98 -13.14 9.98
CA ASP A 268 -27.00 -13.57 11.38
C ASP A 268 -25.71 -13.17 12.10
N GLU A 269 -25.81 -12.52 13.27
CA GLU A 269 -24.67 -12.03 14.07
C GLU A 269 -23.64 -13.13 14.38
N ASP A 270 -24.12 -14.35 14.58
CA ASP A 270 -23.27 -15.49 14.95
C ASP A 270 -22.51 -16.10 13.76
N VAL A 271 -22.88 -15.73 12.52
CA VAL A 271 -22.34 -16.32 11.26
C VAL A 271 -21.51 -15.31 10.45
N ILE A 272 -21.28 -14.09 10.95
CA ILE A 272 -20.51 -13.08 10.20
C ILE A 272 -19.06 -13.53 10.05
N THR A 273 -18.70 -13.91 8.82
CA THR A 273 -17.31 -14.14 8.44
C THR A 273 -16.69 -12.85 7.90
N ALA A 274 -15.35 -12.80 7.89
CA ALA A 274 -14.61 -11.71 7.25
C ALA A 274 -15.03 -11.44 5.79
N GLY A 275 -15.35 -12.50 5.06
CA GLY A 275 -15.80 -12.42 3.66
C GLY A 275 -17.17 -11.76 3.55
N THR A 276 -18.13 -12.16 4.38
CA THR A 276 -19.48 -11.58 4.40
C THR A 276 -19.46 -10.12 4.80
N ALA A 277 -18.71 -9.77 5.86
CA ALA A 277 -18.55 -8.39 6.31
C ALA A 277 -17.95 -7.49 5.21
N GLY A 278 -16.92 -7.96 4.52
CA GLY A 278 -16.29 -7.21 3.43
C GLY A 278 -17.24 -6.96 2.24
N VAL A 279 -18.15 -7.90 1.94
CA VAL A 279 -19.16 -7.72 0.88
C VAL A 279 -20.20 -6.68 1.29
N LEU A 280 -20.72 -6.75 2.52
CA LEU A 280 -21.72 -5.81 3.04
C LEU A 280 -21.20 -4.38 3.04
N VAL A 281 -20.06 -4.17 3.68
CA VAL A 281 -19.40 -2.86 3.74
C VAL A 281 -19.04 -2.36 2.34
N GLY A 282 -18.58 -3.23 1.46
CA GLY A 282 -18.34 -2.89 0.05
C GLY A 282 -19.58 -2.37 -0.67
N LYS A 283 -20.77 -2.93 -0.38
CA LYS A 283 -22.05 -2.46 -0.92
C LYS A 283 -22.45 -1.09 -0.36
N LEU A 284 -22.28 -0.87 0.94
CA LEU A 284 -22.55 0.42 1.56
C LEU A 284 -21.64 1.53 1.02
N LEU A 285 -20.35 1.26 0.84
CA LEU A 285 -19.42 2.21 0.21
C LEU A 285 -19.75 2.49 -1.26
N GLN A 286 -20.21 1.49 -2.02
CA GLN A 286 -20.73 1.71 -3.37
C GLN A 286 -21.91 2.67 -3.34
N PHE A 287 -22.85 2.49 -2.42
CA PHE A 287 -23.97 3.41 -2.24
C PHE A 287 -23.50 4.82 -1.92
N CYS A 288 -22.58 5.00 -0.98
CA CYS A 288 -22.00 6.30 -0.65
C CYS A 288 -21.40 6.99 -1.89
N ASN A 289 -20.82 6.23 -2.82
CA ASN A 289 -20.27 6.77 -4.07
C ASN A 289 -21.35 7.03 -5.15
N GLY A 290 -22.62 6.68 -4.87
CA GLY A 290 -23.78 7.03 -5.68
C GLY A 290 -24.22 6.00 -6.72
N ALA A 291 -23.66 4.78 -6.73
CA ALA A 291 -24.15 3.67 -7.54
C ALA A 291 -23.76 2.34 -6.90
N VAL A 292 -24.54 1.28 -7.14
CA VAL A 292 -24.33 -0.07 -6.60
C VAL A 292 -24.32 -1.09 -7.73
N TYR A 293 -23.45 -2.08 -7.66
CA TYR A 293 -23.55 -3.24 -8.57
C TYR A 293 -24.69 -4.17 -8.13
N SER A 294 -25.59 -4.51 -9.07
CA SER A 294 -26.58 -5.57 -8.86
C SER A 294 -25.92 -6.96 -8.73
N ASN A 295 -26.71 -7.97 -8.37
CA ASN A 295 -26.22 -9.35 -8.33
C ASN A 295 -25.79 -9.88 -9.70
N GLU A 296 -26.30 -9.28 -10.78
CA GLU A 296 -25.94 -9.59 -12.17
C GLU A 296 -24.70 -8.78 -12.65
N GLY A 297 -24.15 -7.90 -11.80
CA GLY A 297 -23.01 -7.05 -12.13
C GLY A 297 -23.35 -5.74 -12.85
N ASN A 298 -24.64 -5.43 -13.05
CA ASN A 298 -25.07 -4.18 -13.66
C ASN A 298 -24.92 -3.01 -12.68
N VAL A 299 -24.56 -1.84 -13.17
CA VAL A 299 -24.48 -0.61 -12.38
C VAL A 299 -25.86 0.01 -12.21
N VAL A 300 -26.27 0.20 -10.97
CA VAL A 300 -27.54 0.85 -10.61
C VAL A 300 -27.22 2.19 -9.94
N PRO A 301 -27.42 3.34 -10.62
CA PRO A 301 -27.25 4.66 -10.01
C PRO A 301 -28.30 4.87 -8.91
N VAL A 302 -27.86 5.48 -7.78
CA VAL A 302 -28.72 5.75 -6.62
C VAL A 302 -28.84 7.24 -6.28
N HIS A 303 -27.74 8.00 -6.40
CA HIS A 303 -27.70 9.46 -6.23
C HIS A 303 -26.46 10.08 -6.89
N ASP A 304 -26.44 11.41 -7.02
CA ASP A 304 -25.31 12.17 -7.56
C ASP A 304 -24.66 13.12 -6.54
N CYS A 305 -25.06 13.09 -5.26
CA CYS A 305 -24.64 14.04 -4.23
C CYS A 305 -23.11 14.15 -4.11
N LYS A 306 -22.38 13.02 -4.21
CA LYS A 306 -20.91 13.01 -4.17
C LYS A 306 -20.27 13.55 -5.46
N LEU A 307 -20.91 13.37 -6.62
CA LEU A 307 -20.49 13.99 -7.87
C LEU A 307 -20.66 15.51 -7.84
N GLU A 308 -21.77 15.98 -7.29
CA GLU A 308 -22.04 17.42 -7.13
C GLU A 308 -21.00 18.05 -6.20
N ALA A 309 -20.73 17.45 -5.05
CA ALA A 309 -19.68 17.90 -4.13
C ALA A 309 -18.27 17.89 -4.79
N PHE A 310 -18.00 16.92 -5.66
CA PHE A 310 -16.74 16.86 -6.40
C PHE A 310 -16.63 18.00 -7.42
N LEU A 311 -17.71 18.32 -8.14
CA LEU A 311 -17.74 19.46 -9.06
C LEU A 311 -17.53 20.80 -8.32
N GLU A 312 -18.20 20.98 -7.18
CA GLU A 312 -18.01 22.18 -6.33
C GLU A 312 -16.56 22.30 -5.84
N LEU A 313 -15.95 21.19 -5.44
CA LEU A 313 -14.54 21.18 -5.07
C LEU A 313 -13.65 21.61 -6.24
N LEU A 314 -13.85 21.07 -7.45
CA LEU A 314 -13.07 21.43 -8.63
C LEU A 314 -13.23 22.92 -9.01
N GLU A 315 -14.39 23.53 -8.77
CA GLU A 315 -14.58 24.97 -8.92
C GLU A 315 -13.78 25.76 -7.91
N GLN A 316 -13.78 25.32 -6.62
CA GLN A 316 -12.99 25.94 -5.55
C GLN A 316 -11.49 25.83 -5.79
N LEU A 317 -11.02 24.75 -6.41
CA LEU A 317 -9.61 24.57 -6.77
C LEU A 317 -9.15 25.51 -7.89
N ASN A 318 -10.08 26.13 -8.64
CA ASN A 318 -9.84 27.21 -9.59
C ASN A 318 -8.69 26.93 -10.59
N GLY A 319 -8.65 25.73 -11.15
CA GLY A 319 -7.66 25.31 -12.14
C GLY A 319 -6.40 24.64 -11.58
N GLU A 320 -6.28 24.51 -10.26
CA GLU A 320 -5.24 23.67 -9.65
C GLU A 320 -5.45 22.19 -10.03
N HIS A 321 -4.35 21.51 -10.31
CA HIS A 321 -4.41 20.11 -10.72
C HIS A 321 -4.68 19.20 -9.53
N CYS A 322 -5.53 18.18 -9.70
CA CYS A 322 -5.85 17.25 -8.65
C CYS A 322 -5.69 15.78 -9.04
N LEU A 323 -5.06 15.02 -8.14
CA LEU A 323 -4.96 13.57 -8.17
C LEU A 323 -6.19 12.99 -7.48
N THR A 324 -7.09 12.35 -8.21
CA THR A 324 -8.38 11.88 -7.68
C THR A 324 -8.42 10.36 -7.57
N PHE A 325 -8.64 9.87 -6.36
CA PHE A 325 -8.80 8.45 -6.07
C PHE A 325 -10.25 8.01 -6.14
N TYR A 326 -10.53 6.98 -6.94
CA TYR A 326 -11.83 6.34 -7.05
C TYR A 326 -11.79 4.90 -6.50
N GLY A 327 -12.91 4.42 -5.93
CA GLY A 327 -12.99 3.08 -5.33
C GLY A 327 -13.40 1.99 -6.32
N TYR A 328 -14.37 2.28 -7.18
CA TYR A 328 -15.01 1.32 -8.08
C TYR A 328 -14.97 1.77 -9.54
N GLN A 329 -15.16 0.83 -10.48
CA GLN A 329 -15.19 1.18 -11.90
C GLN A 329 -16.34 2.14 -12.24
N HIS A 330 -17.50 1.94 -11.62
CA HIS A 330 -18.64 2.85 -11.81
C HIS A 330 -18.33 4.28 -11.33
N ASP A 331 -17.52 4.48 -10.27
CA ASP A 331 -17.11 5.82 -9.84
C ASP A 331 -16.34 6.51 -10.96
N ARG A 332 -15.31 5.82 -11.50
CA ARG A 332 -14.50 6.32 -12.62
C ARG A 332 -15.38 6.73 -13.80
N ASP A 333 -16.28 5.85 -14.21
CA ASP A 333 -17.09 6.05 -15.41
C ASP A 333 -18.08 7.21 -15.22
N ARG A 334 -18.73 7.29 -14.03
CA ARG A 334 -19.63 8.39 -13.66
C ARG A 334 -18.88 9.73 -13.51
N ILE A 335 -17.69 9.75 -12.91
CA ILE A 335 -16.86 10.96 -12.85
C ILE A 335 -16.50 11.43 -14.27
N LEU A 336 -16.04 10.53 -15.14
CA LEU A 336 -15.70 10.89 -16.53
C LEU A 336 -16.91 11.45 -17.30
N GLU A 337 -18.07 10.83 -17.17
CA GLU A 337 -19.31 11.30 -17.81
C GLU A 337 -19.72 12.67 -17.26
N CYS A 338 -19.68 12.84 -15.94
CA CYS A 338 -19.99 14.09 -15.25
C CYS A 338 -19.07 15.23 -15.72
N LEU A 339 -17.76 15.01 -15.72
CA LEU A 339 -16.77 16.02 -16.15
C LEU A 339 -16.92 16.35 -17.64
N LYS A 340 -17.13 15.36 -18.49
CA LYS A 340 -17.39 15.56 -19.92
C LYS A 340 -18.65 16.41 -20.18
N LYS A 341 -19.64 16.34 -19.31
CA LYS A 341 -20.89 17.09 -19.42
C LYS A 341 -20.74 18.52 -18.89
N HIS A 342 -20.12 18.68 -17.72
CA HIS A 342 -20.15 19.93 -16.94
C HIS A 342 -18.83 20.74 -16.99
N ARG A 343 -17.68 20.06 -17.22
CA ARG A 343 -16.34 20.65 -17.17
C ARG A 343 -15.50 20.24 -18.39
N LYS A 344 -16.00 20.60 -19.58
CA LYS A 344 -15.32 20.32 -20.86
C LYS A 344 -13.98 21.05 -21.02
N ASP A 345 -13.73 22.02 -20.19
CA ASP A 345 -12.51 22.81 -20.09
C ASP A 345 -11.34 22.02 -19.49
N LEU A 346 -11.63 20.98 -18.69
CA LEU A 346 -10.61 20.20 -17.99
C LEU A 346 -10.05 19.05 -18.83
N ARG A 347 -8.73 18.89 -18.76
CA ARG A 347 -7.99 17.76 -19.36
C ARG A 347 -7.97 16.62 -18.34
N VAL A 348 -8.81 15.62 -18.57
CA VAL A 348 -8.99 14.50 -17.65
C VAL A 348 -8.35 13.24 -18.22
N ARG A 349 -7.55 12.52 -17.41
CA ARG A 349 -7.01 11.20 -17.75
C ARG A 349 -7.28 10.18 -16.66
N VAL A 350 -7.36 8.91 -17.05
CA VAL A 350 -7.35 7.77 -16.15
C VAL A 350 -5.96 7.17 -16.20
N TYR A 351 -5.31 7.05 -15.05
CA TYR A 351 -3.97 6.49 -14.96
C TYR A 351 -3.93 5.03 -15.44
N ASN A 352 -3.13 4.76 -16.44
CA ASN A 352 -2.91 3.42 -16.98
C ASN A 352 -1.42 3.04 -17.11
N GLY A 353 -0.50 4.01 -17.02
CA GLY A 353 0.92 3.71 -17.14
C GLY A 353 1.82 4.94 -17.15
N VAL A 354 3.04 4.74 -17.64
CA VAL A 354 4.13 5.74 -17.62
C VAL A 354 3.78 6.99 -18.43
N GLU A 355 3.07 6.84 -19.55
CA GLU A 355 2.66 7.98 -20.38
C GLU A 355 1.74 8.96 -19.65
N ASP A 356 0.88 8.44 -18.75
CA ASP A 356 0.00 9.28 -17.93
C ASP A 356 0.75 9.92 -16.76
N GLU A 357 1.76 9.23 -16.21
CA GLU A 357 2.68 9.78 -15.21
C GLU A 357 3.48 10.96 -15.79
N ASP A 358 4.02 10.79 -16.99
CA ASP A 358 4.78 11.83 -17.69
C ASP A 358 3.87 13.03 -18.05
N ALA A 359 2.68 12.78 -18.61
CA ALA A 359 1.71 13.83 -18.93
C ALA A 359 1.24 14.61 -17.69
N TRP A 360 1.00 13.92 -16.57
CA TRP A 360 0.67 14.57 -15.30
C TRP A 360 1.81 15.47 -14.80
N ASN A 361 3.02 14.95 -14.75
CA ASN A 361 4.19 15.68 -14.26
C ASN A 361 4.58 16.87 -15.17
N ASN A 362 4.22 16.83 -16.46
CA ASN A 362 4.40 17.92 -17.41
C ASN A 362 3.28 18.98 -17.35
N GLY A 363 2.28 18.81 -16.49
CA GLY A 363 1.15 19.74 -16.38
C GLY A 363 0.16 19.66 -17.55
N GLU A 364 0.09 18.53 -18.25
CA GLU A 364 -0.83 18.30 -19.38
C GLU A 364 -2.18 17.74 -18.93
N VAL A 365 -2.35 17.45 -17.63
CA VAL A 365 -3.55 16.82 -17.05
C VAL A 365 -4.01 17.64 -15.86
N ASP A 366 -5.26 18.07 -15.86
CA ASP A 366 -5.85 18.83 -14.77
C ASP A 366 -6.45 17.91 -13.69
N VAL A 367 -7.06 16.79 -14.11
CA VAL A 367 -7.60 15.76 -13.20
C VAL A 367 -7.07 14.39 -13.60
N LEU A 368 -6.26 13.79 -12.74
CA LEU A 368 -5.77 12.42 -12.92
C LEU A 368 -6.56 11.46 -12.04
N LEU A 369 -7.38 10.60 -12.65
CA LEU A 369 -8.15 9.57 -11.95
C LEU A 369 -7.30 8.32 -11.73
N VAL A 370 -7.18 7.88 -10.49
CA VAL A 370 -6.32 6.74 -10.12
C VAL A 370 -7.05 5.78 -9.18
N HIS A 371 -6.94 4.50 -9.42
CA HIS A 371 -7.37 3.50 -8.44
C HIS A 371 -6.27 3.33 -7.37
N PRO A 372 -6.60 3.36 -6.05
CA PRO A 372 -5.60 3.33 -4.98
C PRO A 372 -4.62 2.16 -5.07
N ALA A 373 -5.09 0.96 -5.42
CA ALA A 373 -4.22 -0.19 -5.62
C ALA A 373 -3.18 -0.02 -6.76
N SER A 374 -3.45 0.86 -7.73
CA SER A 374 -2.49 1.18 -8.80
C SER A 374 -1.40 2.14 -8.30
N CYS A 375 -1.73 3.00 -7.33
CA CYS A 375 -0.79 3.93 -6.70
C CYS A 375 0.14 3.28 -5.67
N ALA A 376 -0.21 2.12 -5.13
CA ALA A 376 0.61 1.43 -4.13
C ALA A 376 2.05 1.16 -4.61
N TYR A 377 2.37 1.37 -5.88
CA TYR A 377 3.58 0.88 -6.51
C TYR A 377 4.46 1.99 -7.11
N GLY A 378 5.02 2.85 -6.25
CA GLY A 378 6.23 3.61 -6.58
C GLY A 378 6.09 4.71 -7.64
N LEU A 379 4.88 5.24 -7.88
CA LEU A 379 4.65 6.35 -8.80
C LEU A 379 5.28 7.65 -8.28
N ASN A 380 5.82 8.45 -9.18
CA ASN A 380 6.37 9.78 -8.88
C ASN A 380 5.45 10.84 -9.50
N LEU A 381 4.47 11.30 -8.74
CA LEU A 381 3.45 12.25 -9.23
C LEU A 381 3.58 13.66 -8.61
N GLN A 382 4.61 13.90 -7.81
CA GLN A 382 4.77 15.13 -7.03
C GLN A 382 5.00 16.40 -7.83
N GLN A 383 5.30 16.30 -9.15
CA GLN A 383 5.55 17.47 -10.00
C GLN A 383 4.26 18.05 -10.59
N GLY A 384 3.22 17.24 -10.74
CA GLY A 384 2.03 17.60 -11.52
C GLY A 384 0.94 18.31 -10.74
N GLY A 385 0.97 18.36 -9.41
CA GLY A 385 -0.06 19.02 -8.63
C GLY A 385 0.15 18.95 -7.13
N SER A 386 -0.67 19.67 -6.37
CA SER A 386 -0.64 19.75 -4.90
C SER A 386 -1.92 19.28 -4.21
N HIS A 387 -2.96 18.90 -4.97
CA HIS A 387 -4.24 18.48 -4.43
C HIS A 387 -4.48 16.99 -4.66
N VAL A 388 -4.79 16.27 -3.58
CA VAL A 388 -5.27 14.89 -3.58
C VAL A 388 -6.76 14.91 -3.23
N VAL A 389 -7.58 14.20 -4.01
CA VAL A 389 -9.02 14.06 -3.74
C VAL A 389 -9.37 12.58 -3.57
N TRP A 390 -9.88 12.22 -2.43
CA TRP A 390 -10.47 10.90 -2.16
C TRP A 390 -11.97 10.95 -2.44
N TYR A 391 -12.36 10.64 -3.67
CA TYR A 391 -13.76 10.49 -4.07
C TYR A 391 -14.36 9.22 -3.48
N GLY A 392 -13.68 8.10 -3.59
CA GLY A 392 -14.05 6.82 -2.99
C GLY A 392 -13.08 6.44 -1.89
N LEU A 393 -13.58 6.26 -0.67
CA LEU A 393 -12.79 5.82 0.47
C LEU A 393 -12.57 4.29 0.44
N ASN A 394 -11.54 3.85 1.13
CA ASN A 394 -11.30 2.44 1.39
C ASN A 394 -10.76 2.24 2.80
N TRP A 395 -10.97 1.07 3.38
CA TRP A 395 -10.58 0.75 4.75
C TRP A 395 -9.07 0.60 4.98
N SER A 396 -8.25 0.63 3.94
CA SER A 396 -6.81 0.41 4.08
C SER A 396 -6.07 1.70 4.38
N PHE A 397 -5.66 1.89 5.63
CA PHE A 397 -4.73 2.96 6.01
C PHE A 397 -3.47 2.96 5.13
N GLU A 398 -2.94 1.77 4.81
CA GLU A 398 -1.74 1.64 3.97
C GLU A 398 -1.95 2.22 2.56
N LEU A 399 -3.08 1.91 1.91
CA LEU A 399 -3.38 2.47 0.58
C LEU A 399 -3.64 3.97 0.63
N ASN A 400 -4.27 4.45 1.70
CA ASN A 400 -4.51 5.87 1.92
C ASN A 400 -3.18 6.62 2.11
N ASP A 401 -2.32 6.17 3.02
CA ASP A 401 -1.00 6.77 3.28
C ASP A 401 -0.12 6.72 2.02
N GLN A 402 -0.07 5.60 1.32
CA GLN A 402 0.67 5.47 0.06
C GLN A 402 0.14 6.40 -1.03
N GLY A 403 -1.19 6.55 -1.15
CA GLY A 403 -1.83 7.48 -2.09
C GLY A 403 -1.43 8.92 -1.82
N ASN A 404 -1.55 9.37 -0.57
CA ASN A 404 -1.18 10.71 -0.16
C ASN A 404 0.31 11.01 -0.38
N CYS A 405 1.18 10.04 -0.11
CA CYS A 405 2.62 10.14 -0.35
C CYS A 405 3.01 10.18 -1.84
N ARG A 406 2.07 10.17 -2.79
CA ARG A 406 2.38 10.41 -4.21
C ARG A 406 2.66 11.88 -4.49
N LEU A 407 1.99 12.78 -3.80
CA LEU A 407 2.22 14.23 -3.87
C LEU A 407 3.02 14.73 -2.64
N TYR A 408 2.71 14.24 -1.45
CA TYR A 408 3.42 14.56 -0.21
C TYR A 408 4.78 13.87 -0.18
N ARG A 409 5.76 14.50 -0.84
CA ARG A 409 7.06 13.87 -1.06
C ARG A 409 8.17 14.91 -1.26
N GLN A 410 9.41 14.51 -0.92
CA GLN A 410 10.58 15.32 -1.23
C GLN A 410 10.70 15.58 -2.74
N GLY A 411 11.07 16.81 -3.08
CA GLY A 411 11.20 17.25 -4.48
C GLY A 411 9.86 17.68 -5.11
N SER A 412 8.80 17.80 -4.32
CA SER A 412 7.60 18.53 -4.73
C SER A 412 7.97 20.01 -4.96
N PRO A 413 7.51 20.64 -6.05
CA PRO A 413 7.70 22.07 -6.27
C PRO A 413 6.73 22.94 -5.43
N TYR A 414 5.80 22.32 -4.71
CA TYR A 414 4.76 22.96 -3.92
C TYR A 414 5.13 23.03 -2.45
N ASP A 415 4.84 24.15 -1.78
CA ASP A 415 5.06 24.31 -0.34
C ASP A 415 4.02 23.59 0.52
N LYS A 416 2.87 23.28 -0.07
CA LYS A 416 1.74 22.63 0.61
C LYS A 416 1.14 21.52 -0.25
N VAL A 417 0.69 20.46 0.40
CA VAL A 417 -0.14 19.41 -0.20
C VAL A 417 -1.46 19.33 0.55
N PHE A 418 -2.54 19.46 -0.18
CA PHE A 418 -3.90 19.41 0.33
C PHE A 418 -4.51 18.05 0.01
N VAL A 419 -5.11 17.42 1.02
CA VAL A 419 -5.83 16.16 0.86
C VAL A 419 -7.30 16.37 1.23
N HIS A 420 -8.18 16.16 0.27
CA HIS A 420 -9.62 16.36 0.40
C HIS A 420 -10.32 15.01 0.44
N TYR A 421 -11.07 14.75 1.50
CA TYR A 421 -11.88 13.55 1.65
C TYR A 421 -13.35 13.89 1.47
N LEU A 422 -14.03 13.35 0.46
CA LEU A 422 -15.48 13.50 0.29
C LEU A 422 -16.18 12.45 1.17
N ILE A 423 -16.80 12.89 2.27
CA ILE A 423 -17.38 12.00 3.29
C ILE A 423 -18.89 12.17 3.34
N VAL A 424 -19.60 11.12 2.99
CA VAL A 424 -21.08 11.10 3.10
C VAL A 424 -21.45 10.97 4.56
N GLN A 425 -22.14 12.00 5.07
CA GLN A 425 -22.51 12.12 6.47
C GLN A 425 -23.59 11.12 6.88
N GLY A 426 -23.44 10.52 8.06
CA GLY A 426 -24.36 9.51 8.61
C GLY A 426 -24.39 8.21 7.80
N CYS A 427 -23.28 7.88 7.12
CA CYS A 427 -23.15 6.70 6.27
C CYS A 427 -21.79 6.02 6.49
N GLU A 428 -21.52 4.95 5.74
CA GLU A 428 -20.31 4.11 5.87
C GLU A 428 -18.98 4.87 5.71
N ASP A 429 -18.95 5.97 4.96
CA ASP A 429 -17.73 6.78 4.79
C ASP A 429 -17.17 7.32 6.11
N GLU A 430 -18.03 7.63 7.10
CA GLU A 430 -17.59 8.11 8.42
C GLU A 430 -16.85 7.03 9.21
N ASP A 431 -17.35 5.79 9.20
CA ASP A 431 -16.68 4.67 9.87
C ASP A 431 -15.34 4.33 9.22
N VAL A 432 -15.28 4.42 7.90
CA VAL A 432 -14.03 4.27 7.16
C VAL A 432 -13.03 5.35 7.56
N MET A 433 -13.47 6.62 7.62
CA MET A 433 -12.59 7.73 7.96
C MET A 433 -12.08 7.62 9.40
N ALA A 434 -12.94 7.28 10.36
CA ALA A 434 -12.55 7.02 11.74
C ALA A 434 -11.49 5.91 11.84
N THR A 435 -11.64 4.84 11.07
CA THR A 435 -10.67 3.72 11.04
C THR A 435 -9.33 4.15 10.44
N ILE A 436 -9.34 4.96 9.38
CA ILE A 436 -8.12 5.50 8.78
C ILE A 436 -7.38 6.39 9.77
N GLN A 437 -8.09 7.24 10.52
CA GLN A 437 -7.51 8.15 11.52
C GLN A 437 -6.90 7.39 12.70
N ASP A 438 -7.59 6.38 13.20
CA ASP A 438 -7.13 5.55 14.34
C ASP A 438 -5.97 4.62 13.96
N ARG A 439 -5.64 4.47 12.68
CA ARG A 439 -4.69 3.46 12.15
C ARG A 439 -5.02 2.05 12.64
N ALA A 440 -6.30 1.80 12.92
CA ALA A 440 -6.79 0.55 13.48
C ALA A 440 -6.60 -0.63 12.51
N ASP A 441 -6.56 -1.85 13.05
CA ASP A 441 -6.64 -3.04 12.19
C ASP A 441 -7.97 -3.01 11.43
N THR A 442 -7.85 -2.88 10.11
CA THR A 442 -8.98 -2.76 9.19
C THR A 442 -10.04 -3.84 9.41
N HIS A 443 -9.61 -5.07 9.68
CA HIS A 443 -10.54 -6.19 9.85
C HIS A 443 -11.33 -6.09 11.15
N GLU A 444 -10.65 -5.79 12.26
CA GLU A 444 -11.31 -5.64 13.57
C GLU A 444 -12.24 -4.43 13.58
N ALA A 445 -11.82 -3.31 12.99
CA ALA A 445 -12.65 -2.10 12.89
C ALA A 445 -13.93 -2.34 12.09
N VAL A 446 -13.83 -2.97 10.91
CA VAL A 446 -14.98 -3.36 10.08
C VAL A 446 -15.93 -4.27 10.85
N MET A 447 -15.41 -5.32 11.49
CA MET A 447 -16.23 -6.28 12.24
C MET A 447 -16.92 -5.62 13.44
N ARG A 448 -16.24 -4.71 14.14
CA ARG A 448 -16.81 -3.98 15.28
C ARG A 448 -17.92 -3.04 14.84
N ALA A 449 -17.69 -2.23 13.81
CA ALA A 449 -18.68 -1.29 13.28
C ALA A 449 -19.94 -2.04 12.80
N LEU A 450 -19.74 -3.12 12.02
CA LEU A 450 -20.84 -3.91 11.48
C LEU A 450 -21.69 -4.58 12.59
N LYS A 451 -21.06 -5.21 13.61
CA LYS A 451 -21.76 -5.81 14.74
C LYS A 451 -22.56 -4.77 15.54
N ALA A 452 -21.99 -3.59 15.76
CA ALA A 452 -22.68 -2.50 16.47
C ALA A 452 -23.94 -2.06 15.70
N ARG A 453 -23.86 -1.91 14.37
CA ARG A 453 -24.99 -1.56 13.52
C ARG A 453 -26.06 -2.64 13.45
N ILE A 454 -25.69 -3.91 13.30
CA ILE A 454 -26.67 -5.01 13.33
C ILE A 454 -27.43 -5.03 14.65
N ARG A 455 -26.75 -4.88 15.77
CA ARG A 455 -27.38 -4.82 17.09
C ARG A 455 -28.38 -3.66 17.18
N LYS A 456 -27.98 -2.46 16.73
CA LYS A 456 -28.86 -1.30 16.71
C LYS A 456 -30.12 -1.53 15.87
N VAL A 457 -30.00 -2.07 14.65
CA VAL A 457 -31.15 -2.37 13.78
C VAL A 457 -32.09 -3.40 14.42
N LYS A 458 -31.55 -4.44 15.07
CA LYS A 458 -32.35 -5.44 15.79
C LYS A 458 -33.08 -4.85 17.01
N GLU A 459 -32.43 -3.95 17.77
CA GLU A 459 -33.03 -3.25 18.90
C GLU A 459 -34.16 -2.32 18.45
N GLU A 460 -34.05 -1.66 17.30
CA GLU A 460 -35.09 -0.80 16.72
C GLU A 460 -36.33 -1.55 16.22
N LEU A 461 -36.18 -2.87 15.95
CA LEU A 461 -37.25 -3.73 15.46
C LEU A 461 -37.93 -4.58 16.55
N ALA A 462 -37.33 -4.64 17.75
CA ALA A 462 -37.85 -5.34 18.92
C ALA A 462 -38.80 -4.45 19.77
#